data_c348c24042471d5aef0c5b04ae2d9a9a
#
_entry.id   c348c24042471d5aef0c5b04ae2d9a9a
#
_cell.length_a   1.000
_cell.length_b   1.000
_cell.length_c   1.000
_cell.angle_alpha   90.00
_cell.angle_beta   90.00
_cell.angle_gamma   90.00
#
_symmetry.space_group_name_H-M   'P 1'
#
loop_
_entity.id
_entity.type
_entity.pdbx_description
1 polymer ?
#
loop_
_entity_poly.entity_id
_entity_poly.type
_entity_poly.pdbx_seq_one_letter_code
_entity_poly.pdbx_strand_id
1 'polypeptide(L)'
;MLTVYIMGKGYRVPAGLTIMKAMEYAGYRLVRGCGCRGGYCGACATVYRLPGDYRLYADLACQTTVQDGMYIAQLPFTPAERADYQLSQLAPRGETLLALYPELARCVACNTCTRACPQKLEVMDAVQAALRGDIRQVAELTFDCVQCGLCAMRCPAEIAHYHVWQLARRLCGAYLTPRAQHLARRVAEVESGAFDAELDRLMGMGKDELAKAYQARDIEP
;
A
#
# COMPACT_ATOMS: atom_id res chain seq x y z
N MET A 1 6.95 9.54 -31.46
CA MET A 1 7.91 8.98 -30.50
C MET A 1 8.64 10.16 -29.86
N LEU A 2 8.65 10.20 -28.53
CA LEU A 2 9.36 11.19 -27.72
C LEU A 2 10.64 10.57 -27.14
N THR A 3 11.64 11.39 -26.85
CA THR A 3 12.81 10.97 -26.10
C THR A 3 12.63 11.38 -24.65
N VAL A 4 12.74 10.42 -23.73
CA VAL A 4 12.71 10.69 -22.29
C VAL A 4 13.93 10.08 -21.63
N TYR A 5 14.40 10.69 -20.57
CA TYR A 5 15.53 10.21 -19.79
C TYR A 5 15.03 9.65 -18.46
N ILE A 6 15.11 8.33 -18.29
CA ILE A 6 14.68 7.66 -17.07
C ILE A 6 15.92 7.21 -16.31
N MET A 7 16.10 7.71 -15.09
CA MET A 7 17.27 7.42 -14.26
C MET A 7 18.61 7.66 -14.99
N GLY A 8 18.66 8.73 -15.79
CA GLY A 8 19.85 9.11 -16.58
C GLY A 8 20.02 8.40 -17.93
N LYS A 9 19.20 7.40 -18.25
CA LYS A 9 19.24 6.65 -19.51
C LYS A 9 18.13 7.11 -20.47
N GLY A 10 18.49 7.38 -21.73
CA GLY A 10 17.55 7.82 -22.76
C GLY A 10 16.73 6.66 -23.34
N TYR A 11 15.43 6.91 -23.52
CA TYR A 11 14.49 5.96 -24.12
C TYR A 11 13.58 6.67 -25.13
N ARG A 12 13.21 5.99 -26.19
CA ARG A 12 12.20 6.46 -27.12
C ARG A 12 10.86 5.81 -26.79
N VAL A 13 9.87 6.64 -26.47
CA VAL A 13 8.55 6.19 -26.05
C VAL A 13 7.45 6.85 -26.89
N PRO A 14 6.26 6.24 -27.05
CA PRO A 14 5.12 6.88 -27.71
C PRO A 14 4.70 8.16 -26.99
N ALA A 15 4.26 9.16 -27.74
CA ALA A 15 3.62 10.35 -27.21
C ALA A 15 2.30 9.98 -26.52
N GLY A 16 1.90 10.76 -25.51
CA GLY A 16 0.63 10.56 -24.78
C GLY A 16 0.67 9.51 -23.65
N LEU A 17 1.81 8.84 -23.46
CA LEU A 17 1.97 7.97 -22.30
C LEU A 17 2.15 8.80 -21.01
N THR A 18 1.64 8.29 -19.90
CA THR A 18 2.02 8.81 -18.59
C THR A 18 3.44 8.38 -18.25
N ILE A 19 4.09 9.06 -17.30
CA ILE A 19 5.44 8.69 -16.82
C ILE A 19 5.49 7.22 -16.44
N MET A 20 4.50 6.71 -15.70
CA MET A 20 4.43 5.30 -15.30
C MET A 20 4.36 4.37 -16.52
N LYS A 21 3.52 4.68 -17.50
CA LYS A 21 3.39 3.89 -18.73
C LYS A 21 4.63 3.97 -19.61
N ALA A 22 5.29 5.12 -19.66
CA ALA A 22 6.56 5.29 -20.37
C ALA A 22 7.67 4.45 -19.73
N MET A 23 7.72 4.37 -18.40
CA MET A 23 8.65 3.50 -17.69
C MET A 23 8.39 2.02 -18.00
N GLU A 24 7.13 1.58 -17.95
CA GLU A 24 6.75 0.20 -18.30
C GLU A 24 7.09 -0.12 -19.77
N TYR A 25 6.81 0.81 -20.69
CA TYR A 25 7.17 0.67 -22.11
C TYR A 25 8.69 0.54 -22.31
N ALA A 26 9.48 1.26 -21.52
CA ALA A 26 10.95 1.19 -21.52
C ALA A 26 11.49 -0.10 -20.85
N GLY A 27 10.62 -0.99 -20.37
CA GLY A 27 10.98 -2.29 -19.79
C GLY A 27 11.12 -2.31 -18.28
N TYR A 28 10.81 -1.22 -17.59
CA TYR A 28 10.83 -1.22 -16.12
C TYR A 28 9.64 -2.02 -15.56
N ARG A 29 9.92 -2.89 -14.61
CA ARG A 29 8.90 -3.59 -13.84
C ARG A 29 8.63 -2.81 -12.56
N LEU A 30 7.45 -2.18 -12.48
CA LEU A 30 7.02 -1.41 -11.31
C LEU A 30 6.42 -2.35 -10.26
N VAL A 31 7.27 -3.08 -9.55
CA VAL A 31 6.87 -3.94 -8.42
C VAL A 31 6.56 -3.11 -7.18
N ARG A 32 7.17 -1.91 -7.10
CA ARG A 32 6.97 -0.91 -6.04
C ARG A 32 6.79 0.46 -6.67
N GLY A 33 6.30 1.43 -5.89
CA GLY A 33 6.01 2.76 -6.42
C GLY A 33 4.84 2.79 -7.40
N CYS A 34 3.96 1.80 -7.36
CA CYS A 34 2.68 1.79 -8.06
C CYS A 34 1.62 1.11 -7.20
N GLY A 35 0.46 1.72 -7.14
CA GLY A 35 -0.70 1.19 -6.42
C GLY A 35 -1.93 1.23 -7.33
N CYS A 36 -2.85 2.16 -7.08
CA CYS A 36 -4.12 2.27 -7.79
C CYS A 36 -4.01 2.59 -9.29
N ARG A 37 -2.89 3.17 -9.75
CA ARG A 37 -2.66 3.64 -11.13
C ARG A 37 -3.67 4.68 -11.64
N GLY A 38 -4.53 5.18 -10.77
CA GLY A 38 -5.64 6.10 -11.06
C GLY A 38 -5.53 7.45 -10.35
N GLY A 39 -4.35 7.83 -9.84
CA GLY A 39 -4.13 9.14 -9.21
C GLY A 39 -4.56 9.25 -7.75
N TYR A 40 -5.01 8.16 -7.14
CA TYR A 40 -5.63 8.20 -5.81
C TYR A 40 -4.64 7.93 -4.66
N CYS A 41 -3.80 6.89 -4.77
CA CYS A 41 -3.03 6.39 -3.62
C CYS A 41 -1.70 7.12 -3.36
N GLY A 42 -1.21 7.94 -4.28
CA GLY A 42 0.07 8.66 -4.16
C GLY A 42 1.34 7.78 -4.28
N ALA A 43 1.22 6.46 -4.36
CA ALA A 43 2.35 5.54 -4.36
C ALA A 43 3.33 5.75 -5.52
N CYS A 44 2.88 6.34 -6.61
CA CYS A 44 3.67 6.60 -7.81
C CYS A 44 4.23 8.04 -7.88
N ALA A 45 4.34 8.72 -6.74
CA ALA A 45 4.99 10.03 -6.71
C ALA A 45 6.39 9.94 -7.30
N THR A 46 6.69 10.83 -8.24
CA THR A 46 7.95 10.85 -8.96
C THR A 46 8.45 12.29 -9.10
N VAL A 47 9.74 12.44 -9.32
CA VAL A 47 10.35 13.73 -9.58
C VAL A 47 10.80 13.79 -11.02
N TYR A 48 10.56 14.91 -11.67
CA TYR A 48 11.03 15.12 -13.03
C TYR A 48 11.46 16.57 -13.28
N ARG A 49 12.17 16.76 -14.36
CA ARG A 49 12.61 18.07 -14.87
C ARG A 49 12.28 18.15 -16.36
N LEU A 50 11.84 19.32 -16.78
CA LEU A 50 11.63 19.63 -18.20
C LEU A 50 12.90 20.21 -18.83
N PRO A 51 13.13 19.98 -20.12
CA PRO A 51 14.27 20.57 -20.82
C PRO A 51 14.18 22.09 -20.79
N GLY A 52 15.31 22.75 -20.53
CA GLY A 52 15.38 24.20 -20.41
C GLY A 52 14.86 24.81 -19.10
N ASP A 53 14.28 24.00 -18.20
CA ASP A 53 13.82 24.44 -16.90
C ASP A 53 14.71 23.84 -15.79
N TYR A 54 15.12 24.66 -14.82
CA TYR A 54 15.94 24.24 -13.67
C TYR A 54 15.10 23.68 -12.52
N ARG A 55 13.79 23.92 -12.54
CA ARG A 55 12.87 23.48 -11.48
C ARG A 55 12.69 21.96 -11.48
N LEU A 56 12.54 21.42 -10.27
CA LEU A 56 12.13 20.06 -10.06
C LEU A 56 10.63 20.04 -9.79
N TYR A 57 9.93 19.23 -10.56
CA TYR A 57 8.51 18.97 -10.40
C TYR A 57 8.33 17.64 -9.68
N ALA A 58 7.30 17.55 -8.85
CA ALA A 58 6.93 16.32 -8.12
C ALA A 58 5.45 16.06 -8.30
N ASP A 59 5.13 15.03 -9.07
CA ASP A 59 3.76 14.67 -9.41
C ASP A 59 3.55 13.16 -9.40
N LEU A 60 2.31 12.74 -9.67
CA LEU A 60 1.95 11.34 -9.75
C LEU A 60 2.29 10.77 -11.13
N ALA A 61 3.22 9.82 -11.19
CA ALA A 61 3.64 9.18 -12.45
C ALA A 61 2.51 8.53 -13.24
N CYS A 62 1.42 8.13 -12.59
CA CYS A 62 0.26 7.55 -13.27
C CYS A 62 -0.68 8.59 -13.90
N GLN A 63 -0.48 9.89 -13.63
CA GLN A 63 -1.31 10.98 -14.16
C GLN A 63 -0.53 11.91 -15.07
N THR A 64 0.76 12.12 -14.81
CA THR A 64 1.61 13.06 -15.55
C THR A 64 2.03 12.49 -16.88
N THR A 65 1.68 13.16 -17.98
CA THR A 65 2.05 12.77 -19.34
C THR A 65 3.51 13.16 -19.65
N VAL A 66 4.24 12.27 -20.31
CA VAL A 66 5.62 12.53 -20.72
C VAL A 66 5.71 13.60 -21.81
N GLN A 67 6.77 14.39 -21.75
CA GLN A 67 7.13 15.40 -22.74
C GLN A 67 8.51 15.08 -23.33
N ASP A 68 8.77 15.56 -24.55
CA ASP A 68 10.08 15.33 -25.19
C ASP A 68 11.21 15.97 -24.38
N GLY A 69 12.28 15.21 -24.23
CA GLY A 69 13.42 15.65 -23.42
C GLY A 69 13.22 15.62 -21.89
N MET A 70 12.09 15.12 -21.40
CA MET A 70 11.81 15.05 -19.96
C MET A 70 12.82 14.14 -19.23
N TYR A 71 13.39 14.63 -18.13
CA TYR A 71 14.23 13.86 -17.22
C TYR A 71 13.39 13.36 -16.04
N ILE A 72 13.29 12.05 -15.88
CA ILE A 72 12.48 11.39 -14.88
C ILE A 72 13.40 10.67 -13.89
N ALA A 73 13.25 10.99 -12.62
CA ALA A 73 13.87 10.25 -11.53
C ALA A 73 12.76 9.66 -10.68
N GLN A 74 12.66 8.34 -10.66
CA GLN A 74 11.91 7.70 -9.59
C GLN A 74 12.60 8.11 -8.29
N LEU A 75 11.84 8.63 -7.34
CA LEU A 75 12.39 8.90 -6.02
C LEU A 75 13.09 7.62 -5.55
N PRO A 76 14.37 7.68 -5.16
CA PRO A 76 15.08 6.49 -4.74
C PRO A 76 14.26 5.88 -3.60
N PHE A 77 13.56 4.83 -3.93
CA PHE A 77 12.97 3.97 -2.95
C PHE A 77 14.16 3.27 -2.30
N THR A 78 14.66 3.85 -1.24
CA THR A 78 15.57 3.12 -0.36
C THR A 78 14.72 1.97 0.16
N PRO A 79 14.95 0.71 -0.28
CA PRO A 79 14.22 -0.39 0.29
C PRO A 79 14.61 -0.44 1.75
N ALA A 80 13.76 0.13 2.59
CA ALA A 80 13.87 -0.11 4.01
C ALA A 80 13.82 -1.63 4.17
N GLU A 81 14.84 -2.19 4.77
CA GLU A 81 14.91 -3.63 4.97
C GLU A 81 13.67 -4.07 5.76
N ARG A 82 13.01 -5.05 5.22
CA ARG A 82 11.92 -5.69 5.92
C ARG A 82 12.52 -6.76 6.83
N ALA A 83 12.28 -6.65 8.14
CA ALA A 83 12.68 -7.69 9.08
C ALA A 83 11.99 -9.03 8.74
N ASP A 84 12.75 -10.11 8.80
CA ASP A 84 12.22 -11.46 8.73
C ASP A 84 11.75 -11.92 10.10
N TYR A 85 10.52 -12.38 10.17
CA TYR A 85 9.93 -12.86 11.43
C TYR A 85 8.83 -13.89 11.17
N GLN A 86 8.61 -14.74 12.15
CA GLN A 86 7.46 -15.63 12.23
C GLN A 86 6.47 -15.05 13.27
N LEU A 87 5.28 -14.71 12.83
CA LEU A 87 4.30 -14.03 13.68
C LEU A 87 3.95 -14.85 14.94
N SER A 88 3.89 -16.16 14.83
CA SER A 88 3.60 -17.09 15.94
C SER A 88 4.66 -17.08 17.06
N GLN A 89 5.85 -16.55 16.78
CA GLN A 89 6.95 -16.46 17.74
C GLN A 89 7.04 -15.07 18.40
N LEU A 90 6.19 -14.14 17.97
CA LEU A 90 6.22 -12.75 18.45
C LEU A 90 5.11 -12.50 19.49
N ALA A 91 5.45 -11.74 20.52
CA ALA A 91 4.48 -11.22 21.47
C ALA A 91 3.97 -9.83 21.01
N PRO A 92 2.70 -9.49 21.27
CA PRO A 92 2.12 -8.18 20.93
C PRO A 92 2.56 -7.10 21.93
N ARG A 93 3.86 -6.80 21.97
CA ARG A 93 4.50 -5.83 22.87
C ARG A 93 5.28 -4.79 22.09
N GLY A 94 5.42 -3.58 22.63
CA GLY A 94 6.20 -2.50 22.01
C GLY A 94 7.67 -2.87 21.80
N GLU A 95 8.25 -3.64 22.70
CA GLU A 95 9.63 -4.13 22.58
C GLU A 95 9.83 -4.97 21.31
N THR A 96 8.78 -5.68 20.84
CA THR A 96 8.83 -6.45 19.59
C THR A 96 9.01 -5.54 18.38
N LEU A 97 8.35 -4.37 18.37
CA LEU A 97 8.52 -3.39 17.30
C LEU A 97 9.93 -2.82 17.29
N LEU A 98 10.47 -2.46 18.47
CA LEU A 98 11.82 -1.91 18.62
C LEU A 98 12.92 -2.93 18.35
N ALA A 99 12.71 -4.20 18.69
CA ALA A 99 13.68 -5.26 18.42
C ALA A 99 13.84 -5.53 16.92
N LEU A 100 12.74 -5.48 16.15
CA LEU A 100 12.74 -5.72 14.72
C LEU A 100 13.02 -4.46 13.88
N TYR A 101 12.73 -3.28 14.43
CA TYR A 101 12.91 -1.98 13.79
C TYR A 101 13.52 -0.97 14.76
N PRO A 102 14.81 -1.17 15.14
CA PRO A 102 15.49 -0.32 16.14
C PRO A 102 15.63 1.14 15.70
N GLU A 103 15.53 1.41 14.40
CA GLU A 103 15.54 2.77 13.87
C GLU A 103 14.38 3.64 14.37
N LEU A 104 13.31 3.04 14.91
CA LEU A 104 12.22 3.78 15.57
C LEU A 104 12.75 4.69 16.69
N ALA A 105 13.74 4.22 17.45
CA ALA A 105 14.32 4.98 18.56
C ALA A 105 15.08 6.24 18.10
N ARG A 106 15.41 6.34 16.83
CA ARG A 106 16.08 7.54 16.23
C ARG A 106 15.11 8.65 15.83
N CYS A 107 13.81 8.50 16.07
CA CYS A 107 12.81 9.49 15.69
C CYS A 107 13.05 10.84 16.39
N VAL A 108 13.23 11.89 15.60
CA VAL A 108 13.42 13.27 16.08
C VAL A 108 12.13 14.11 16.07
N ALA A 109 10.99 13.47 15.89
CA ALA A 109 9.66 14.11 15.87
C ALA A 109 9.52 15.28 14.87
N CYS A 110 10.22 15.25 13.74
CA CYS A 110 10.23 16.34 12.74
C CYS A 110 8.93 16.47 11.94
N ASN A 111 8.00 15.54 12.05
CA ASN A 111 6.70 15.49 11.37
C ASN A 111 6.75 15.46 9.82
N THR A 112 7.91 15.22 9.23
CA THR A 112 8.05 15.15 7.76
C THR A 112 7.27 13.97 7.18
N CYS A 113 7.21 12.86 7.91
CA CYS A 113 6.50 11.65 7.51
C CYS A 113 4.99 11.85 7.41
N THR A 114 4.35 12.55 8.36
CA THR A 114 2.93 12.91 8.31
C THR A 114 2.63 13.82 7.12
N ARG A 115 3.47 14.84 6.91
CA ARG A 115 3.32 15.77 5.78
C ARG A 115 3.47 15.10 4.41
N ALA A 116 4.26 14.02 4.35
CA ALA A 116 4.48 13.25 3.12
C ALA A 116 3.40 12.19 2.85
N CYS A 117 2.49 11.96 3.79
CA CYS A 117 1.51 10.88 3.68
C CYS A 117 0.38 11.26 2.71
N PRO A 118 0.18 10.51 1.58
CA PRO A 118 -0.90 10.80 0.63
C PRO A 118 -2.29 10.46 1.20
N GLN A 119 -2.35 9.56 2.18
CA GLN A 119 -3.58 9.17 2.88
C GLN A 119 -3.87 10.06 4.10
N LYS A 120 -3.07 11.12 4.33
CA LYS A 120 -3.23 12.06 5.46
C LYS A 120 -3.24 11.37 6.83
N LEU A 121 -2.51 10.25 6.96
CA LEU A 121 -2.37 9.56 8.23
C LEU A 121 -1.46 10.36 9.18
N GLU A 122 -1.76 10.27 10.46
CA GLU A 122 -0.93 10.85 11.53
C GLU A 122 0.29 9.96 11.82
N VAL A 123 1.21 9.92 10.82
CA VAL A 123 2.35 8.99 10.81
C VAL A 123 3.29 9.23 11.98
N MET A 124 3.54 10.47 12.35
CA MET A 124 4.40 10.79 13.50
C MET A 124 3.77 10.29 14.81
N ASP A 125 2.46 10.47 14.97
CA ASP A 125 1.75 10.03 16.17
C ASP A 125 1.77 8.51 16.28
N ALA A 126 1.68 7.81 15.15
CA ALA A 126 1.84 6.37 15.10
C ALA A 126 3.28 5.92 15.48
N VAL A 127 4.32 6.69 15.11
CA VAL A 127 5.70 6.44 15.60
C VAL A 127 5.76 6.63 17.12
N GLN A 128 5.17 7.69 17.64
CA GLN A 128 5.16 7.94 19.08
C GLN A 128 4.36 6.87 19.83
N ALA A 129 3.25 6.40 19.28
CA ALA A 129 2.50 5.27 19.83
C ALA A 129 3.34 3.97 19.82
N ALA A 130 4.08 3.71 18.74
CA ALA A 130 5.00 2.56 18.67
C ALA A 130 6.10 2.62 19.74
N LEU A 131 6.68 3.79 19.95
CA LEU A 131 7.70 4.02 21.00
C LEU A 131 7.14 3.83 22.42
N ARG A 132 5.88 4.15 22.65
CA ARG A 132 5.18 3.88 23.91
C ARG A 132 4.72 2.42 24.06
N GLY A 133 4.84 1.62 23.00
CA GLY A 133 4.41 0.23 23.00
C GLY A 133 2.91 0.01 22.75
N ASP A 134 2.17 1.04 22.35
CA ASP A 134 0.73 0.94 22.08
C ASP A 134 0.45 0.41 20.67
N ILE A 135 0.53 -0.91 20.55
CA ILE A 135 0.30 -1.60 19.26
C ILE A 135 -1.11 -1.37 18.72
N ARG A 136 -2.13 -1.27 19.60
CA ARG A 136 -3.51 -1.00 19.17
C ARG A 136 -3.62 0.35 18.51
N GLN A 137 -3.12 1.38 19.15
CA GLN A 137 -3.12 2.74 18.61
C GLN A 137 -2.33 2.82 17.30
N VAL A 138 -1.17 2.15 17.21
CA VAL A 138 -0.42 2.08 15.95
C VAL A 138 -1.26 1.45 14.84
N ALA A 139 -1.90 0.31 15.12
CA ALA A 139 -2.71 -0.39 14.13
C ALA A 139 -3.90 0.45 13.65
N GLU A 140 -4.56 1.15 14.56
CA GLU A 140 -5.69 2.03 14.28
C GLU A 140 -5.29 3.25 13.45
N LEU A 141 -4.29 4.03 13.89
CA LEU A 141 -3.79 5.22 13.19
C LEU A 141 -3.25 4.91 11.79
N THR A 142 -2.85 3.68 11.54
CA THR A 142 -2.22 3.28 10.27
C THR A 142 -3.05 2.28 9.46
N PHE A 143 -4.31 2.08 9.81
CA PHE A 143 -5.16 1.08 9.16
C PHE A 143 -5.25 1.31 7.64
N ASP A 144 -5.46 2.55 7.20
CA ASP A 144 -5.60 2.93 5.80
C ASP A 144 -4.25 3.10 5.07
N CYS A 145 -3.15 2.63 5.65
CA CYS A 145 -1.84 2.74 5.03
C CYS A 145 -1.72 1.88 3.77
N VAL A 146 -1.56 2.53 2.62
CA VAL A 146 -1.36 1.90 1.29
C VAL A 146 0.08 1.46 1.02
N GLN A 147 0.97 1.56 2.02
CA GLN A 147 2.38 1.14 1.94
C GLN A 147 3.18 1.78 0.80
N CYS A 148 2.90 3.02 0.46
CA CYS A 148 3.57 3.75 -0.62
C CYS A 148 5.06 4.05 -0.35
N GLY A 149 5.51 4.03 0.91
CA GLY A 149 6.90 4.24 1.32
C GLY A 149 7.35 5.70 1.41
N LEU A 150 6.51 6.69 1.06
CA LEU A 150 6.89 8.12 1.05
C LEU A 150 7.34 8.63 2.41
N CYS A 151 6.72 8.16 3.49
CA CYS A 151 7.12 8.51 4.86
C CYS A 151 8.54 8.03 5.19
N ALA A 152 8.89 6.80 4.81
CA ALA A 152 10.22 6.23 5.03
C ALA A 152 11.28 6.97 4.21
N MET A 153 10.97 7.27 2.95
CA MET A 153 11.87 7.96 2.05
C MET A 153 12.20 9.40 2.49
N ARG A 154 11.26 10.05 3.17
CA ARG A 154 11.43 11.43 3.69
C ARG A 154 11.96 11.47 5.12
N CYS A 155 12.20 10.32 5.74
CA CYS A 155 12.62 10.23 7.13
C CYS A 155 14.13 10.42 7.28
N PRO A 156 14.60 11.46 8.00
CA PRO A 156 16.03 11.64 8.25
C PRO A 156 16.62 10.56 9.17
N ALA A 157 15.78 9.83 9.91
CA ALA A 157 16.17 8.72 10.77
C ALA A 157 16.06 7.34 10.08
N GLU A 158 15.71 7.32 8.78
CA GLU A 158 15.60 6.11 7.94
C GLU A 158 14.64 5.05 8.50
N ILE A 159 13.58 5.48 9.18
CA ILE A 159 12.58 4.58 9.76
C ILE A 159 11.77 3.91 8.66
N ALA A 160 11.66 2.59 8.73
CA ALA A 160 10.86 1.76 7.84
C ALA A 160 9.35 1.78 8.21
N HIS A 161 8.74 2.96 8.34
CA HIS A 161 7.39 3.17 8.86
C HIS A 161 6.38 2.13 8.38
N TYR A 162 6.24 1.95 7.09
CA TYR A 162 5.22 1.07 6.50
C TYR A 162 5.42 -0.41 6.85
N HIS A 163 6.64 -0.85 7.12
CA HIS A 163 6.91 -2.19 7.63
C HIS A 163 6.54 -2.31 9.11
N VAL A 164 6.85 -1.29 9.90
CA VAL A 164 6.42 -1.21 11.31
C VAL A 164 4.91 -1.28 11.42
N TRP A 165 4.18 -0.50 10.58
CA TRP A 165 2.72 -0.52 10.55
C TRP A 165 2.17 -1.89 10.17
N GLN A 166 2.78 -2.54 9.20
CA GLN A 166 2.37 -3.89 8.79
C GLN A 166 2.53 -4.88 9.95
N LEU A 167 3.66 -4.84 10.67
CA LEU A 167 3.90 -5.68 11.82
C LEU A 167 2.90 -5.39 12.94
N ALA A 168 2.70 -4.12 13.30
CA ALA A 168 1.77 -3.73 14.35
C ALA A 168 0.33 -4.19 14.05
N ARG A 169 -0.17 -4.00 12.82
CA ARG A 169 -1.49 -4.47 12.41
C ARG A 169 -1.61 -5.99 12.48
N ARG A 170 -0.56 -6.73 12.08
CA ARG A 170 -0.54 -8.20 12.19
C ARG A 170 -0.57 -8.67 13.64
N LEU A 171 0.23 -8.05 14.51
CA LEU A 171 0.23 -8.37 15.94
C LEU A 171 -1.12 -8.03 16.58
N CYS A 172 -1.69 -6.87 16.25
CA CYS A 172 -3.01 -6.46 16.73
C CYS A 172 -4.09 -7.45 16.30
N GLY A 173 -4.16 -7.77 15.01
CA GLY A 173 -5.17 -8.68 14.47
C GLY A 173 -5.04 -10.11 15.00
N ALA A 174 -3.81 -10.62 15.17
CA ALA A 174 -3.58 -11.99 15.62
C ALA A 174 -3.86 -12.19 17.12
N TYR A 175 -3.52 -11.19 17.95
CA TYR A 175 -3.46 -11.38 19.40
C TYR A 175 -4.31 -10.43 20.24
N LEU A 176 -4.62 -9.24 19.71
CA LEU A 176 -5.30 -8.20 20.48
C LEU A 176 -6.75 -7.98 20.04
N THR A 177 -7.10 -8.32 18.81
CA THR A 177 -8.44 -8.18 18.28
C THR A 177 -9.26 -9.45 18.58
N PRO A 178 -10.47 -9.33 19.14
CA PRO A 178 -11.36 -10.47 19.33
C PRO A 178 -11.67 -11.15 17.99
N ARG A 179 -11.74 -12.48 18.00
CA ARG A 179 -12.19 -13.21 16.82
C ARG A 179 -13.65 -12.88 16.50
N ALA A 180 -13.95 -12.68 15.23
CA ALA A 180 -15.30 -12.40 14.77
C ALA A 180 -16.18 -13.64 14.91
N GLN A 181 -17.12 -13.63 15.87
CA GLN A 181 -18.04 -14.76 16.13
C GLN A 181 -18.90 -15.09 14.91
N HIS A 182 -19.36 -14.07 14.18
CA HIS A 182 -20.16 -14.28 12.96
C HIS A 182 -19.37 -15.01 11.87
N LEU A 183 -18.06 -14.70 11.74
CA LEU A 183 -17.19 -15.41 10.79
C LEU A 183 -16.99 -16.87 11.22
N ALA A 184 -16.73 -17.12 12.51
CA ALA A 184 -16.58 -18.48 13.03
C ALA A 184 -17.85 -19.32 12.79
N ARG A 185 -19.04 -18.73 13.01
CA ARG A 185 -20.32 -19.37 12.69
C ARG A 185 -20.45 -19.67 11.20
N ARG A 186 -20.12 -18.69 10.33
CA ARG A 186 -20.20 -18.89 8.87
C ARG A 186 -19.26 -20.00 8.40
N VAL A 187 -18.04 -20.08 8.94
CA VAL A 187 -17.09 -21.15 8.64
C VAL A 187 -17.68 -22.51 9.05
N ALA A 188 -18.24 -22.61 10.26
CA ALA A 188 -18.88 -23.84 10.71
C ALA A 188 -20.09 -24.27 9.84
N GLU A 189 -20.91 -23.32 9.39
CA GLU A 189 -22.00 -23.55 8.45
C GLU A 189 -21.50 -24.11 7.12
N VAL A 190 -20.40 -23.56 6.58
CA VAL A 190 -19.77 -24.05 5.34
C VAL A 190 -19.18 -25.45 5.54
N GLU A 191 -18.43 -25.67 6.61
CA GLU A 191 -17.82 -26.97 6.92
C GLU A 191 -18.84 -28.08 7.19
N SER A 192 -20.02 -27.71 7.71
CA SER A 192 -21.14 -28.67 7.92
C SER A 192 -21.95 -28.98 6.67
N GLY A 193 -21.66 -28.34 5.53
CA GLY A 193 -22.39 -28.50 4.27
C GLY A 193 -23.77 -27.84 4.29
N ALA A 194 -24.01 -26.86 5.16
CA ALA A 194 -25.31 -26.21 5.30
C ALA A 194 -25.85 -25.58 4.00
N PHE A 195 -24.99 -25.29 3.06
CA PHE A 195 -25.33 -24.68 1.77
C PHE A 195 -25.26 -25.64 0.58
N ASP A 196 -24.82 -26.88 0.77
CA ASP A 196 -24.54 -27.82 -0.31
C ASP A 196 -25.81 -28.14 -1.13
N ALA A 197 -26.92 -28.41 -0.47
CA ALA A 197 -28.17 -28.70 -1.14
C ALA A 197 -28.71 -27.54 -1.99
N GLU A 198 -28.49 -26.30 -1.55
CA GLU A 198 -28.88 -25.12 -2.31
C GLU A 198 -27.93 -24.87 -3.47
N LEU A 199 -26.66 -25.08 -3.27
CA LEU A 199 -25.63 -24.97 -4.34
C LEU A 199 -25.88 -26.02 -5.42
N ASP A 200 -26.14 -27.25 -5.06
CA ASP A 200 -26.48 -28.33 -6.01
C ASP A 200 -27.72 -28.01 -6.82
N ARG A 201 -28.77 -27.47 -6.16
CA ARG A 201 -29.96 -27.00 -6.83
C ARG A 201 -29.65 -25.88 -7.83
N LEU A 202 -28.87 -24.88 -7.46
CA LEU A 202 -28.48 -23.78 -8.34
C LEU A 202 -27.61 -24.26 -9.49
N MET A 203 -26.69 -25.18 -9.25
CA MET A 203 -25.83 -25.79 -10.29
C MET A 203 -26.64 -26.63 -11.30
N GLY A 204 -27.77 -27.19 -10.89
CA GLY A 204 -28.68 -27.93 -11.77
C GLY A 204 -29.64 -27.05 -12.61
N MET A 205 -29.72 -25.75 -12.32
CA MET A 205 -30.62 -24.82 -13.01
C MET A 205 -30.11 -24.42 -14.39
N GLY A 206 -31.04 -24.24 -15.35
CA GLY A 206 -30.75 -23.65 -16.63
C GLY A 206 -30.48 -22.13 -16.53
N LYS A 207 -29.80 -21.56 -17.55
CA LYS A 207 -29.41 -20.15 -17.56
C LYS A 207 -30.58 -19.17 -17.33
N ASP A 208 -31.75 -19.46 -17.90
CA ASP A 208 -32.93 -18.58 -17.77
C ASP A 208 -33.55 -18.66 -16.37
N GLU A 209 -33.50 -19.81 -15.74
CA GLU A 209 -33.96 -20.01 -14.35
C GLU A 209 -33.03 -19.33 -13.36
N LEU A 210 -31.70 -19.45 -13.58
CA LEU A 210 -30.69 -18.73 -12.79
C LEU A 210 -30.86 -17.21 -12.90
N ALA A 211 -31.13 -16.71 -14.11
CA ALA A 211 -31.37 -15.27 -14.33
C ALA A 211 -32.61 -14.78 -13.56
N LYS A 212 -33.70 -15.57 -13.55
CA LYS A 212 -34.92 -15.26 -12.76
C LYS A 212 -34.64 -15.29 -11.25
N ALA A 213 -33.94 -16.33 -10.77
CA ALA A 213 -33.56 -16.43 -9.36
C ALA A 213 -32.66 -15.27 -8.92
N TYR A 214 -31.72 -14.86 -9.78
CA TYR A 214 -30.85 -13.71 -9.54
C TYR A 214 -31.61 -12.38 -9.42
N GLN A 215 -32.63 -12.18 -10.29
CA GLN A 215 -33.48 -10.98 -10.25
C GLN A 215 -34.42 -10.95 -9.04
N ALA A 216 -34.84 -12.12 -8.57
CA ALA A 216 -35.76 -12.25 -7.44
C ALA A 216 -35.06 -12.24 -6.06
N ARG A 217 -33.71 -12.13 -6.03
CA ARG A 217 -32.99 -12.08 -4.76
C ARG A 217 -33.29 -10.80 -3.98
N ASP A 218 -33.38 -10.93 -2.67
CA ASP A 218 -33.47 -9.79 -1.75
C ASP A 218 -32.09 -9.12 -1.68
N ILE A 219 -31.99 -7.88 -2.17
CA ILE A 219 -30.78 -7.09 -2.10
C ILE A 219 -31.00 -6.05 -1.02
N GLU A 220 -30.24 -6.12 0.05
CA GLU A 220 -30.22 -5.07 1.05
C GLU A 220 -29.92 -3.71 0.39
N PRO A 221 -30.65 -2.64 0.73
CA PRO A 221 -30.48 -1.34 0.12
C PRO A 221 -29.12 -0.68 0.41
#